data_1eaa8edd81a3f75a2d949b0da0110354
#
_entry.id   1eaa8edd81a3f75a2d949b0da0110354
#
_cell.length_a   1.000
_cell.length_b   1.000
_cell.length_c   1.000
_cell.angle_alpha   90.00
_cell.angle_beta   90.00
_cell.angle_gamma   90.00
#
_symmetry.space_group_name_H-M   'P 1'
#
loop_
_entity.id
_entity.type
_entity.pdbx_description
1 polymer ?
#
loop_
_entity_poly.entity_id
_entity_poly.type
_entity_poly.pdbx_seq_one_letter_code
_entity_poly.pdbx_strand_id
1 'polypeptide(L)'
;MLCSADRAAASAAGKADPLAARKELYEQMSAATGIPWFRFAAIDQYERTIAKKKSAKEAPDSSRITGISIPAPVWAGPLNPDQADTSPESISFFGGMGYDGSGDGNADPDNDADLLYSMARHLLKYGTSASDFSIGIWEYYHNGRAAQRVNQFARLYEHFGRLDLSGSAFPLPIGNSYAYRSTWGTGRSWGGARIHEGTDLFAPHGMPVRSTCFGIVETKGWNRYGGWRIGIRDIENRYHYYAHLSGYDKSVARGDIVTPGQIVGWVGSSGYGSPGTQGKFPPHLHYGIYRDRGITEWAFDPYPLLKQWENQEYRARKNKKSR
;
A
#
# COMPACT_ATOMS: atom_id res chain seq x y z
N MET A 1 -62.69 -6.90 -3.86
CA MET A 1 -61.57 -7.44 -3.06
C MET A 1 -60.33 -7.61 -3.95
N LEU A 2 -59.60 -6.57 -4.09
CA LEU A 2 -58.32 -6.53 -4.80
C LEU A 2 -57.46 -5.58 -3.99
N CYS A 3 -56.54 -6.11 -3.21
CA CYS A 3 -55.43 -5.35 -2.63
C CYS A 3 -54.54 -6.36 -1.86
N SER A 4 -53.30 -6.42 -2.20
CA SER A 4 -52.18 -6.92 -1.39
C SER A 4 -51.23 -7.84 -2.13
N ALA A 5 -50.49 -7.30 -3.10
CA ALA A 5 -49.35 -8.00 -3.64
C ALA A 5 -48.31 -7.05 -4.28
N ASP A 6 -48.04 -5.88 -3.67
CA ASP A 6 -47.01 -4.96 -4.20
C ASP A 6 -46.30 -4.21 -3.06
N ARG A 7 -45.72 -4.95 -2.13
CA ARG A 7 -44.85 -4.36 -1.04
C ARG A 7 -43.69 -5.24 -0.59
N ALA A 8 -43.09 -5.99 -1.49
CA ALA A 8 -41.94 -6.84 -1.11
C ALA A 8 -40.76 -6.78 -2.08
N ALA A 9 -40.63 -5.73 -2.88
CA ALA A 9 -39.50 -5.63 -3.84
C ALA A 9 -38.63 -4.37 -3.70
N ALA A 10 -38.61 -3.72 -2.53
CA ALA A 10 -37.85 -2.48 -2.32
C ALA A 10 -36.93 -2.56 -1.07
N SER A 11 -36.17 -3.63 -0.91
CA SER A 11 -35.23 -3.76 0.25
C SER A 11 -34.02 -4.63 -0.04
N ALA A 12 -33.36 -4.41 -1.17
CA ALA A 12 -32.02 -4.94 -1.42
C ALA A 12 -31.23 -4.01 -2.35
N ALA A 13 -31.23 -2.71 -2.06
CA ALA A 13 -30.14 -1.85 -2.53
C ALA A 13 -28.90 -2.24 -1.70
N GLY A 14 -28.13 -3.23 -2.17
CA GLY A 14 -26.85 -3.60 -1.61
C GLY A 14 -25.99 -2.34 -1.53
N LYS A 15 -25.34 -2.11 -0.39
CA LYS A 15 -24.34 -1.03 -0.28
C LYS A 15 -23.36 -1.19 -1.43
N ALA A 16 -23.29 -0.18 -2.30
CA ALA A 16 -22.35 -0.16 -3.42
C ALA A 16 -20.95 -0.47 -2.89
N ASP A 17 -20.23 -1.35 -3.58
CA ASP A 17 -18.85 -1.68 -3.22
C ASP A 17 -17.99 -0.40 -3.33
N PRO A 18 -17.41 0.11 -2.23
CA PRO A 18 -16.62 1.33 -2.26
C PRO A 18 -15.41 1.25 -3.20
N LEU A 19 -14.88 0.05 -3.46
CA LEU A 19 -13.78 -0.15 -4.39
C LEU A 19 -14.25 -0.06 -5.84
N ALA A 20 -15.43 -0.59 -6.15
CA ALA A 20 -16.03 -0.48 -7.48
C ALA A 20 -16.32 0.97 -7.83
N ALA A 21 -16.97 1.72 -6.93
CA ALA A 21 -17.26 3.15 -7.15
C ALA A 21 -15.98 3.97 -7.37
N ARG A 22 -14.92 3.72 -6.60
CA ARG A 22 -13.63 4.39 -6.80
C ARG A 22 -13.00 4.05 -8.16
N LYS A 23 -13.04 2.77 -8.54
CA LYS A 23 -12.46 2.34 -9.82
C LYS A 23 -13.19 2.97 -11.00
N GLU A 24 -14.51 3.00 -10.95
CA GLU A 24 -15.36 3.66 -11.96
C GLU A 24 -15.00 5.14 -12.12
N LEU A 25 -14.87 5.87 -11.02
CA LEU A 25 -14.48 7.28 -11.02
C LEU A 25 -13.09 7.49 -11.66
N TYR A 26 -12.11 6.65 -11.35
CA TYR A 26 -10.78 6.73 -11.98
C TYR A 26 -10.81 6.40 -13.46
N GLU A 27 -11.65 5.45 -13.89
CA GLU A 27 -11.82 5.09 -15.30
C GLU A 27 -12.51 6.22 -16.08
N GLN A 28 -13.51 6.88 -15.50
CA GLN A 28 -14.16 8.07 -16.08
C GLN A 28 -13.15 9.20 -16.26
N MET A 29 -12.35 9.50 -15.22
CA MET A 29 -11.30 10.52 -15.30
C MET A 29 -10.19 10.14 -16.30
N SER A 30 -9.86 8.86 -16.38
CA SER A 30 -8.91 8.34 -17.39
C SER A 30 -9.40 8.58 -18.82
N ALA A 31 -10.68 8.33 -19.08
CA ALA A 31 -11.30 8.60 -20.38
C ALA A 31 -11.29 10.11 -20.73
N ALA A 32 -11.53 10.97 -19.75
CA ALA A 32 -11.57 12.42 -19.94
C ALA A 32 -10.17 13.04 -20.15
N THR A 33 -9.12 12.48 -19.56
CA THR A 33 -7.80 13.13 -19.48
C THR A 33 -6.69 12.38 -20.21
N GLY A 34 -6.87 11.11 -20.56
CA GLY A 34 -5.85 10.24 -21.13
C GLY A 34 -4.84 9.72 -20.10
N ILE A 35 -4.93 10.10 -18.83
CA ILE A 35 -4.09 9.55 -17.76
C ILE A 35 -4.64 8.19 -17.36
N PRO A 36 -3.84 7.10 -17.35
CA PRO A 36 -4.32 5.78 -16.97
C PRO A 36 -4.92 5.75 -15.55
N TRP A 37 -6.06 5.07 -15.38
CA TRP A 37 -6.83 4.97 -14.13
C TRP A 37 -5.98 4.56 -12.92
N PHE A 38 -5.01 3.67 -13.12
CA PHE A 38 -4.14 3.15 -12.06
C PHE A 38 -3.21 4.21 -11.48
N ARG A 39 -2.95 5.31 -12.20
CA ARG A 39 -2.16 6.45 -11.68
C ARG A 39 -2.98 7.26 -10.67
N PHE A 40 -4.27 7.51 -10.94
CA PHE A 40 -5.17 8.14 -9.96
C PHE A 40 -5.35 7.25 -8.74
N ALA A 41 -5.58 5.96 -8.95
CA ALA A 41 -5.68 4.98 -7.86
C ALA A 41 -4.42 4.96 -6.98
N ALA A 42 -3.24 5.09 -7.57
CA ALA A 42 -1.97 5.10 -6.85
C ALA A 42 -1.78 6.35 -5.98
N ILE A 43 -2.16 7.51 -6.49
CA ILE A 43 -2.13 8.78 -5.73
C ILE A 43 -3.11 8.68 -4.56
N ASP A 44 -4.36 8.29 -4.83
CA ASP A 44 -5.39 8.10 -3.80
C ASP A 44 -4.94 7.13 -2.70
N GLN A 45 -4.38 5.99 -3.10
CA GLN A 45 -3.89 5.01 -2.14
C GLN A 45 -2.73 5.55 -1.30
N TYR A 46 -1.81 6.28 -1.90
CA TYR A 46 -0.71 6.91 -1.17
C TYR A 46 -1.26 7.89 -0.13
N GLU A 47 -2.16 8.79 -0.51
CA GLU A 47 -2.82 9.74 0.40
C GLU A 47 -3.50 9.02 1.58
N ARG A 48 -4.22 7.94 1.32
CA ARG A 48 -4.84 7.12 2.38
C ARG A 48 -3.82 6.52 3.34
N THR A 49 -2.63 6.15 2.87
CA THR A 49 -1.61 5.54 3.74
C THR A 49 -0.91 6.56 4.63
N ILE A 50 -0.78 7.82 4.18
CA ILE A 50 -0.14 8.89 4.93
C ILE A 50 -1.11 9.73 5.75
N ALA A 51 -2.41 9.66 5.47
CA ALA A 51 -3.43 10.41 6.19
C ALA A 51 -3.33 10.16 7.71
N LYS A 52 -3.32 11.24 8.49
CA LYS A 52 -3.47 11.15 9.94
C LYS A 52 -4.87 10.60 10.23
N LYS A 53 -4.98 9.65 11.17
CA LYS A 53 -6.30 9.26 11.67
C LYS A 53 -6.97 10.52 12.23
N LYS A 54 -7.99 11.02 11.54
CA LYS A 54 -8.86 12.04 12.10
C LYS A 54 -9.55 11.46 13.34
N SER A 55 -9.73 12.26 14.38
CA SER A 55 -10.52 11.84 15.54
C SER A 55 -11.95 11.55 15.08
N ALA A 56 -12.67 10.68 15.80
CA ALA A 56 -14.06 10.37 15.45
C ALA A 56 -14.99 11.60 15.45
N LYS A 57 -14.55 12.72 16.05
CA LYS A 57 -15.24 14.02 16.03
C LYS A 57 -14.95 14.86 14.77
N GLU A 58 -13.92 14.51 14.01
CA GLU A 58 -13.47 15.18 12.79
C GLU A 58 -13.67 14.32 11.55
N ALA A 59 -14.42 13.21 11.66
CA ALA A 59 -14.82 12.45 10.51
C ALA A 59 -15.61 13.40 9.58
N PRO A 60 -15.14 13.74 8.39
CA PRO A 60 -15.94 14.55 7.49
C PRO A 60 -17.18 13.73 7.15
N ASP A 61 -18.32 14.40 7.16
CA ASP A 61 -19.50 13.98 6.40
C ASP A 61 -19.14 14.13 4.91
N SER A 62 -18.17 13.37 4.46
CA SER A 62 -17.68 13.51 3.11
C SER A 62 -18.40 12.48 2.24
N SER A 63 -19.25 12.98 1.37
CA SER A 63 -19.72 12.30 0.16
C SER A 63 -18.55 11.84 -0.73
N ARG A 64 -17.33 12.29 -0.44
CA ARG A 64 -16.10 11.99 -1.17
C ARG A 64 -15.69 10.54 -1.04
N ILE A 65 -15.38 9.96 -2.18
CA ILE A 65 -14.89 8.57 -2.27
C ILE A 65 -13.38 8.49 -2.50
N THR A 66 -12.71 9.59 -2.94
CA THR A 66 -11.24 9.65 -3.01
C THR A 66 -10.62 10.12 -1.70
N GLY A 67 -9.38 9.69 -1.44
CA GLY A 67 -8.55 10.18 -0.33
C GLY A 67 -7.59 11.30 -0.75
N ILE A 68 -7.62 11.71 -2.02
CA ILE A 68 -6.76 12.80 -2.52
C ILE A 68 -7.17 14.11 -1.82
N SER A 69 -6.19 14.88 -1.39
CA SER A 69 -6.43 16.17 -0.74
C SER A 69 -5.41 17.18 -1.25
N ILE A 70 -5.92 18.26 -1.86
CA ILE A 70 -5.08 19.37 -2.31
C ILE A 70 -5.19 20.47 -1.27
N PRO A 71 -4.06 20.94 -0.67
CA PRO A 71 -4.09 21.98 0.35
C PRO A 71 -4.71 23.27 -0.18
N ALA A 72 -5.52 23.98 0.63
CA ALA A 72 -6.23 25.19 0.22
C ALA A 72 -5.33 26.26 -0.46
N PRO A 73 -4.10 26.57 0.03
CA PRO A 73 -3.22 27.50 -0.66
C PRO A 73 -2.74 27.01 -2.03
N VAL A 74 -2.69 25.71 -2.25
CA VAL A 74 -2.34 25.10 -3.55
C VAL A 74 -3.56 25.09 -4.46
N TRP A 75 -4.74 24.83 -3.90
CA TRP A 75 -6.02 24.84 -4.62
C TRP A 75 -6.36 26.23 -5.14
N ALA A 76 -6.54 27.17 -4.23
CA ALA A 76 -7.00 28.52 -4.54
C ALA A 76 -5.89 29.43 -5.13
N GLY A 77 -4.63 29.08 -4.89
CA GLY A 77 -3.46 29.87 -5.26
C GLY A 77 -2.82 30.55 -4.05
N PRO A 78 -1.47 30.62 -4.02
CA PRO A 78 -0.71 31.06 -2.85
C PRO A 78 -0.93 32.54 -2.47
N LEU A 79 -1.38 33.38 -3.42
CA LEU A 79 -1.66 34.79 -3.20
C LEU A 79 -3.16 35.12 -3.21
N ASN A 80 -4.03 34.11 -3.29
CA ASN A 80 -5.47 34.30 -3.22
C ASN A 80 -5.87 34.68 -1.78
N PRO A 81 -6.52 35.84 -1.57
CA PRO A 81 -6.98 36.26 -0.24
C PRO A 81 -8.12 35.38 0.29
N ASP A 82 -8.86 34.71 -0.60
CA ASP A 82 -9.90 33.74 -0.25
C ASP A 82 -9.39 32.31 -0.50
N GLN A 83 -9.05 31.62 0.58
CA GLN A 83 -8.58 30.23 0.51
C GLN A 83 -9.72 29.20 0.34
N ALA A 84 -10.98 29.66 0.40
CA ALA A 84 -12.16 28.86 0.11
C ALA A 84 -12.77 29.19 -1.27
N ASP A 85 -12.04 29.91 -2.11
CA ASP A 85 -12.45 30.29 -3.45
C ASP A 85 -12.78 29.07 -4.32
N THR A 86 -13.93 29.10 -4.99
CA THR A 86 -14.41 28.09 -5.93
C THR A 86 -14.59 28.60 -7.35
N SER A 87 -14.30 29.91 -7.61
CA SER A 87 -14.35 30.46 -8.97
C SER A 87 -13.15 30.01 -9.79
N PRO A 88 -13.32 29.25 -10.87
CA PRO A 88 -12.23 28.79 -11.73
C PRO A 88 -11.37 29.95 -12.27
N GLU A 89 -11.98 31.08 -12.62
CA GLU A 89 -11.31 32.27 -13.14
C GLU A 89 -10.42 32.92 -12.07
N SER A 90 -10.95 33.08 -10.86
CA SER A 90 -10.21 33.65 -9.73
C SER A 90 -9.05 32.74 -9.32
N ILE A 91 -9.29 31.45 -9.15
CA ILE A 91 -8.26 30.46 -8.84
C ILE A 91 -7.14 30.49 -9.87
N SER A 92 -7.51 30.52 -11.17
CA SER A 92 -6.54 30.62 -12.25
C SER A 92 -5.75 31.91 -12.23
N PHE A 93 -6.39 33.05 -11.92
CA PHE A 93 -5.73 34.35 -11.79
C PHE A 93 -4.65 34.36 -10.70
N PHE A 94 -4.93 33.75 -9.56
CA PHE A 94 -3.99 33.62 -8.44
C PHE A 94 -3.02 32.46 -8.56
N GLY A 95 -3.02 31.74 -9.71
CA GLY A 95 -2.11 30.62 -9.97
C GLY A 95 -2.41 29.38 -9.16
N GLY A 96 -3.66 29.18 -8.76
CA GLY A 96 -4.15 28.00 -8.07
C GLY A 96 -4.20 26.77 -8.98
N MET A 97 -4.37 25.63 -8.36
CA MET A 97 -4.40 24.33 -9.01
C MET A 97 -5.84 23.80 -9.22
N GLY A 98 -6.84 24.46 -8.60
CA GLY A 98 -8.24 24.04 -8.70
C GLY A 98 -8.84 24.28 -10.08
N TYR A 99 -9.55 23.27 -10.60
CA TYR A 99 -10.29 23.30 -11.87
C TYR A 99 -11.68 22.70 -11.67
N ASP A 100 -12.66 23.23 -12.38
CA ASP A 100 -13.98 22.62 -12.54
C ASP A 100 -13.85 21.37 -13.44
N GLY A 101 -13.85 20.22 -12.84
CA GLY A 101 -13.80 18.92 -13.51
C GLY A 101 -15.17 18.26 -13.61
N SER A 102 -16.14 18.74 -12.86
CA SER A 102 -17.54 18.28 -12.86
C SER A 102 -18.38 18.95 -13.95
N GLY A 103 -17.98 20.17 -14.36
CA GLY A 103 -18.69 20.99 -15.35
C GLY A 103 -19.88 21.77 -14.78
N ASP A 104 -19.91 21.98 -13.44
CA ASP A 104 -20.99 22.71 -12.78
C ASP A 104 -20.73 24.23 -12.64
N GLY A 105 -19.57 24.71 -13.09
CA GLY A 105 -19.13 26.09 -13.05
C GLY A 105 -18.33 26.46 -11.81
N ASN A 106 -18.08 25.52 -10.90
CA ASN A 106 -17.28 25.71 -9.70
C ASN A 106 -16.09 24.77 -9.67
N ALA A 107 -15.00 25.19 -9.07
CA ALA A 107 -13.89 24.30 -8.73
C ALA A 107 -13.96 24.01 -7.22
N ASP A 108 -14.64 22.94 -6.84
CA ASP A 108 -14.90 22.58 -5.44
C ASP A 108 -13.87 21.54 -4.94
N PRO A 109 -13.01 21.86 -3.95
CA PRO A 109 -12.06 20.91 -3.37
C PRO A 109 -12.73 19.71 -2.66
N ASP A 110 -14.03 19.77 -2.39
CA ASP A 110 -14.81 18.67 -1.84
C ASP A 110 -15.53 17.81 -2.90
N ASN A 111 -15.44 18.19 -4.18
CA ASN A 111 -15.94 17.40 -5.31
C ASN A 111 -14.82 16.47 -5.84
N ASP A 112 -15.09 15.17 -5.91
CA ASP A 112 -14.12 14.16 -6.36
C ASP A 112 -13.71 14.34 -7.84
N ALA A 113 -14.61 14.78 -8.72
CA ALA A 113 -14.31 15.02 -10.13
C ALA A 113 -13.37 16.21 -10.30
N ASP A 114 -13.63 17.30 -9.56
CA ASP A 114 -12.80 18.51 -9.61
C ASP A 114 -11.40 18.23 -9.06
N LEU A 115 -11.29 17.48 -7.97
CA LEU A 115 -10.02 17.05 -7.41
C LEU A 115 -9.18 16.21 -8.36
N LEU A 116 -9.81 15.19 -8.96
CA LEU A 116 -9.11 14.30 -9.89
C LEU A 116 -8.72 15.03 -11.16
N TYR A 117 -9.60 15.89 -11.68
CA TYR A 117 -9.30 16.69 -12.86
C TYR A 117 -8.18 17.71 -12.59
N SER A 118 -8.19 18.38 -11.44
CA SER A 118 -7.13 19.28 -11.01
C SER A 118 -5.79 18.56 -10.91
N MET A 119 -5.77 17.39 -10.31
CA MET A 119 -4.58 16.53 -10.25
C MET A 119 -4.12 16.11 -11.66
N ALA A 120 -5.05 15.75 -12.55
CA ALA A 120 -4.74 15.41 -13.92
C ALA A 120 -4.10 16.59 -14.67
N ARG A 121 -4.66 17.78 -14.53
CA ARG A 121 -4.11 19.02 -15.12
C ARG A 121 -2.70 19.32 -14.63
N HIS A 122 -2.42 19.08 -13.34
CA HIS A 122 -1.07 19.20 -12.80
C HIS A 122 -0.12 18.20 -13.48
N LEU A 123 -0.48 16.92 -13.53
CA LEU A 123 0.37 15.86 -14.10
C LEU A 123 0.64 16.09 -15.60
N LEU A 124 -0.38 16.51 -16.36
CA LEU A 124 -0.26 16.75 -17.80
C LEU A 124 0.70 17.90 -18.18
N LYS A 125 1.03 18.80 -17.23
CA LYS A 125 2.08 19.82 -17.45
C LYS A 125 3.45 19.21 -17.75
N TYR A 126 3.69 17.99 -17.30
CA TYR A 126 4.96 17.28 -17.45
C TYR A 126 4.95 16.26 -18.58
N GLY A 127 3.77 15.85 -19.06
CA GLY A 127 3.56 14.87 -20.12
C GLY A 127 2.82 13.62 -19.66
N THR A 128 2.83 12.57 -20.50
CA THR A 128 2.02 11.37 -20.31
C THR A 128 2.81 10.08 -20.08
N SER A 129 4.13 10.11 -20.27
CA SER A 129 4.98 8.93 -20.06
C SER A 129 5.07 8.52 -18.59
N ALA A 130 5.64 7.37 -18.32
CA ALA A 130 5.91 6.93 -16.93
C ALA A 130 6.93 7.86 -16.23
N SER A 131 7.90 8.39 -16.98
CA SER A 131 8.89 9.34 -16.45
C SER A 131 8.23 10.67 -16.11
N ASP A 132 7.37 11.18 -17.00
CA ASP A 132 6.63 12.43 -16.78
C ASP A 132 5.71 12.34 -15.57
N PHE A 133 5.04 11.20 -15.40
CA PHE A 133 4.25 10.93 -14.21
C PHE A 133 5.10 10.99 -12.93
N SER A 134 6.29 10.38 -12.94
CA SER A 134 7.21 10.43 -11.80
C SER A 134 7.67 11.85 -11.47
N ILE A 135 7.92 12.68 -12.50
CA ILE A 135 8.26 14.10 -12.36
C ILE A 135 7.08 14.86 -11.77
N GLY A 136 5.86 14.70 -12.32
CA GLY A 136 4.67 15.38 -11.83
C GLY A 136 4.34 15.05 -10.37
N ILE A 137 4.54 13.80 -9.96
CA ILE A 137 4.38 13.39 -8.55
C ILE A 137 5.47 14.01 -7.67
N TRP A 138 6.71 14.04 -8.13
CA TRP A 138 7.79 14.68 -7.36
C TRP A 138 7.55 16.18 -7.19
N GLU A 139 7.13 16.86 -8.24
CA GLU A 139 6.81 18.30 -8.22
C GLU A 139 5.60 18.61 -7.32
N TYR A 140 4.66 17.69 -7.17
CA TYR A 140 3.53 17.86 -6.28
C TYR A 140 3.91 17.68 -4.80
N TYR A 141 4.65 16.60 -4.48
CA TYR A 141 4.99 16.26 -3.10
C TYR A 141 6.31 16.85 -2.61
N HIS A 142 7.19 17.30 -3.51
CA HIS A 142 8.59 17.67 -3.24
C HIS A 142 9.33 16.62 -2.38
N ASN A 143 9.01 15.35 -2.62
CA ASN A 143 9.48 14.22 -1.82
C ASN A 143 9.73 13.00 -2.71
N GLY A 144 11.01 12.63 -2.88
CA GLY A 144 11.40 11.47 -3.69
C GLY A 144 10.86 10.14 -3.17
N ARG A 145 10.61 10.02 -1.86
CA ARG A 145 9.98 8.82 -1.28
C ARG A 145 8.52 8.73 -1.70
N ALA A 146 7.78 9.84 -1.68
CA ALA A 146 6.40 9.90 -2.16
C ALA A 146 6.33 9.47 -3.64
N ALA A 147 7.19 10.04 -4.49
CA ALA A 147 7.28 9.67 -5.89
C ALA A 147 7.55 8.15 -6.07
N GLN A 148 8.50 7.60 -5.31
CA GLN A 148 8.78 6.17 -5.34
C GLN A 148 7.56 5.33 -4.97
N ARG A 149 6.84 5.67 -3.86
CA ARG A 149 5.67 4.92 -3.37
C ARG A 149 4.51 4.97 -4.37
N VAL A 150 4.17 6.16 -4.86
CA VAL A 150 3.10 6.32 -5.86
C VAL A 150 3.41 5.52 -7.12
N ASN A 151 4.65 5.55 -7.63
CA ASN A 151 5.05 4.74 -8.78
C ASN A 151 4.95 3.23 -8.50
N GLN A 152 5.31 2.78 -7.32
CA GLN A 152 5.16 1.38 -6.93
C GLN A 152 3.69 0.95 -6.89
N PHE A 153 2.81 1.77 -6.31
CA PHE A 153 1.37 1.49 -6.28
C PHE A 153 0.75 1.51 -7.68
N ALA A 154 1.17 2.45 -8.55
CA ALA A 154 0.72 2.49 -9.93
C ALA A 154 1.08 1.19 -10.67
N ARG A 155 2.32 0.69 -10.51
CA ARG A 155 2.76 -0.58 -11.09
C ARG A 155 1.98 -1.79 -10.56
N LEU A 156 1.63 -1.80 -9.26
CA LEU A 156 0.81 -2.86 -8.69
C LEU A 156 -0.60 -2.85 -9.29
N TYR A 157 -1.25 -1.69 -9.34
CA TYR A 157 -2.59 -1.56 -9.92
C TYR A 157 -2.62 -1.84 -11.41
N GLU A 158 -1.61 -1.40 -12.16
CA GLU A 158 -1.45 -1.71 -13.58
C GLU A 158 -1.35 -3.23 -13.80
N HIS A 159 -0.47 -3.89 -13.02
CA HIS A 159 -0.21 -5.34 -13.16
C HIS A 159 -1.43 -6.19 -12.83
N PHE A 160 -2.14 -5.86 -11.74
CA PHE A 160 -3.27 -6.68 -11.28
C PHE A 160 -4.63 -6.26 -11.84
N GLY A 161 -4.76 -5.08 -12.44
CA GLY A 161 -5.98 -4.57 -13.05
C GLY A 161 -7.13 -4.29 -12.07
N ARG A 162 -6.88 -4.28 -10.75
CA ARG A 162 -7.88 -4.16 -9.68
C ARG A 162 -7.37 -3.38 -8.49
N LEU A 163 -8.28 -2.82 -7.69
CA LEU A 163 -7.96 -2.07 -6.48
C LEU A 163 -7.77 -2.96 -5.23
N ASP A 164 -8.48 -4.09 -5.14
CA ASP A 164 -8.33 -5.00 -3.99
C ASP A 164 -7.05 -5.83 -4.10
N LEU A 165 -6.05 -5.42 -3.36
CA LEU A 165 -4.78 -6.12 -3.16
C LEU A 165 -4.53 -6.42 -1.67
N SER A 166 -5.60 -6.59 -0.88
CA SER A 166 -5.56 -6.83 0.57
C SER A 166 -5.23 -8.27 0.94
N GLY A 167 -5.16 -9.18 -0.03
CA GLY A 167 -4.87 -10.60 0.22
C GLY A 167 -3.53 -10.83 0.90
N SER A 168 -3.48 -11.81 1.81
CA SER A 168 -2.28 -12.13 2.58
C SER A 168 -2.06 -13.64 2.70
N ALA A 169 -0.81 -14.02 3.02
CA ALA A 169 -0.42 -15.40 3.31
C ALA A 169 0.51 -15.45 4.53
N PHE A 170 0.52 -16.58 5.23
CA PHE A 170 1.52 -16.84 6.27
C PHE A 170 2.89 -17.09 5.62
N PRO A 171 4.00 -16.57 6.16
CA PRO A 171 5.30 -16.60 5.49
C PRO A 171 5.93 -17.99 5.35
N LEU A 172 5.47 -18.98 6.11
CA LEU A 172 5.92 -20.37 6.01
C LEU A 172 4.76 -21.27 5.56
N PRO A 173 5.02 -22.40 4.86
CA PRO A 173 3.96 -23.32 4.49
C PRO A 173 3.32 -23.97 5.73
N ILE A 174 2.00 -23.81 5.91
CA ILE A 174 1.28 -24.40 7.03
C ILE A 174 1.29 -25.94 6.99
N GLY A 175 1.30 -26.57 8.17
CA GLY A 175 1.35 -28.02 8.31
C GLY A 175 2.76 -28.60 8.24
N ASN A 176 3.80 -27.77 8.18
CA ASN A 176 5.18 -28.16 8.39
C ASN A 176 5.62 -27.90 9.84
N SER A 177 6.81 -28.40 10.19
CA SER A 177 7.38 -28.17 11.52
C SER A 177 7.96 -26.75 11.61
N TYR A 178 7.31 -25.88 12.36
CA TYR A 178 7.81 -24.57 12.75
C TYR A 178 7.26 -24.20 14.12
N ALA A 179 7.94 -23.27 14.80
CA ALA A 179 7.51 -22.72 16.08
C ALA A 179 7.84 -21.23 16.18
N TYR A 180 6.92 -20.43 16.71
CA TYR A 180 7.15 -19.04 17.01
C TYR A 180 6.31 -18.54 18.17
N ARG A 181 6.78 -17.48 18.80
CA ARG A 181 6.08 -16.74 19.85
C ARG A 181 6.31 -15.25 19.66
N SER A 182 5.56 -14.41 20.37
CA SER A 182 5.86 -12.97 20.37
C SER A 182 7.26 -12.74 20.95
N THR A 183 8.14 -12.16 20.15
CA THR A 183 9.50 -11.76 20.54
C THR A 183 9.76 -10.28 20.25
N TRP A 184 8.71 -9.56 19.85
CA TRP A 184 8.73 -8.12 19.63
C TRP A 184 9.18 -7.37 20.89
N GLY A 185 10.06 -6.39 20.73
CA GLY A 185 10.51 -5.52 21.81
C GLY A 185 11.50 -6.17 22.79
N THR A 186 11.80 -7.46 22.65
CA THR A 186 12.81 -8.11 23.53
C THR A 186 14.18 -7.51 23.29
N GLY A 187 14.94 -7.30 24.36
CA GLY A 187 16.31 -6.77 24.28
C GLY A 187 17.24 -7.72 23.51
N ARG A 188 18.05 -7.14 22.64
CA ARG A 188 19.14 -7.82 21.92
C ARG A 188 20.46 -7.14 22.28
N SER A 189 21.44 -7.90 22.73
CA SER A 189 22.77 -7.39 23.11
C SER A 189 23.85 -7.68 22.08
N TRP A 190 23.73 -8.79 21.35
CA TRP A 190 24.72 -9.17 20.36
C TRP A 190 24.69 -8.24 19.14
N GLY A 191 25.81 -7.56 18.88
CA GLY A 191 25.91 -6.53 17.82
C GLY A 191 25.48 -5.12 18.25
N GLY A 192 25.32 -4.89 19.56
CA GLY A 192 24.90 -3.64 20.19
C GLY A 192 23.51 -3.73 20.82
N ALA A 193 23.28 -2.92 21.84
CA ALA A 193 21.98 -2.84 22.50
C ALA A 193 20.90 -2.32 21.53
N ARG A 194 19.87 -3.12 21.30
CA ARG A 194 18.72 -2.78 20.47
C ARG A 194 17.49 -3.58 20.86
N ILE A 195 16.33 -3.14 20.46
CA ILE A 195 15.10 -3.93 20.57
C ILE A 195 14.98 -4.89 19.37
N HIS A 196 14.28 -5.99 19.55
CA HIS A 196 13.92 -6.91 18.49
C HIS A 196 12.71 -6.38 17.70
N GLU A 197 12.95 -5.90 16.48
CA GLU A 197 11.91 -5.32 15.61
C GLU A 197 11.34 -6.38 14.67
N GLY A 198 10.80 -7.47 15.24
CA GLY A 198 10.23 -8.56 14.46
C GLY A 198 9.81 -9.75 15.31
N THR A 199 9.49 -10.83 14.62
CA THR A 199 9.19 -12.14 15.21
C THR A 199 10.05 -13.18 14.54
N ASP A 200 10.72 -14.01 15.35
CA ASP A 200 11.54 -15.12 14.87
C ASP A 200 10.68 -16.38 14.75
N LEU A 201 10.57 -16.91 13.53
CA LEU A 201 9.87 -18.16 13.21
C LEU A 201 10.92 -19.26 13.02
N PHE A 202 11.12 -20.08 14.03
CA PHE A 202 12.06 -21.21 13.99
C PHE A 202 11.51 -22.30 13.09
N ALA A 203 12.31 -22.73 12.12
CA ALA A 203 11.93 -23.74 11.14
C ALA A 203 13.19 -24.41 10.57
N PRO A 204 13.08 -25.64 10.00
CA PRO A 204 14.21 -26.32 9.37
C PRO A 204 14.88 -25.46 8.29
N HIS A 205 16.21 -25.56 8.23
CA HIS A 205 17.00 -24.95 7.15
C HIS A 205 16.49 -25.39 5.79
N GLY A 206 16.33 -24.47 4.84
CA GLY A 206 15.81 -24.76 3.51
C GLY A 206 14.28 -24.82 3.42
N MET A 207 13.52 -24.58 4.50
CA MET A 207 12.05 -24.45 4.41
C MET A 207 11.70 -23.24 3.53
N PRO A 208 10.73 -23.36 2.61
CA PRO A 208 10.30 -22.25 1.77
C PRO A 208 9.83 -21.04 2.60
N VAL A 209 10.29 -19.86 2.22
CA VAL A 209 9.80 -18.57 2.71
C VAL A 209 8.95 -17.94 1.63
N ARG A 210 7.72 -17.52 1.98
CA ARG A 210 6.73 -17.00 1.07
C ARG A 210 6.47 -15.53 1.29
N SER A 211 6.15 -14.78 0.23
CA SER A 211 5.61 -13.43 0.36
C SER A 211 4.31 -13.46 1.15
N THR A 212 4.17 -12.53 2.09
CA THR A 212 2.95 -12.37 2.87
C THR A 212 1.90 -11.50 2.21
N CYS A 213 2.24 -10.80 1.12
CA CYS A 213 1.40 -9.78 0.51
C CYS A 213 1.54 -9.72 -1.01
N PHE A 214 0.62 -9.03 -1.67
CA PHE A 214 0.85 -8.43 -2.97
C PHE A 214 1.82 -7.27 -2.79
N GLY A 215 2.91 -7.22 -3.54
CA GLY A 215 3.89 -6.16 -3.34
C GLY A 215 5.01 -6.15 -4.36
N ILE A 216 5.91 -5.19 -4.20
CA ILE A 216 7.13 -5.02 -5.01
C ILE A 216 8.35 -5.30 -4.15
N VAL A 217 9.28 -6.08 -4.67
CA VAL A 217 10.57 -6.34 -4.05
C VAL A 217 11.42 -5.07 -4.08
N GLU A 218 11.51 -4.37 -2.95
CA GLU A 218 12.33 -3.15 -2.83
C GLU A 218 13.80 -3.45 -2.59
N THR A 219 14.07 -4.44 -1.77
CA THR A 219 15.44 -4.82 -1.41
C THR A 219 15.66 -6.32 -1.53
N LYS A 220 16.84 -6.69 -2.01
CA LYS A 220 17.33 -8.06 -2.06
C LYS A 220 18.84 -8.00 -1.94
N GLY A 221 19.44 -8.72 -1.00
CA GLY A 221 20.88 -8.71 -0.81
C GLY A 221 21.30 -8.95 0.63
N TRP A 222 22.58 -8.78 0.88
CA TRP A 222 23.20 -8.98 2.18
C TRP A 222 23.02 -7.77 3.10
N ASN A 223 22.75 -8.05 4.36
CA ASN A 223 22.86 -7.10 5.46
C ASN A 223 23.72 -7.71 6.58
N ARG A 224 24.59 -6.93 7.21
CA ARG A 224 25.51 -7.42 8.22
C ARG A 224 24.83 -8.21 9.35
N TYR A 225 23.65 -7.74 9.81
CA TYR A 225 22.87 -8.38 10.88
C TYR A 225 21.85 -9.38 10.33
N GLY A 226 21.07 -9.00 9.35
CA GLY A 226 19.99 -9.83 8.78
C GLY A 226 20.46 -10.91 7.81
N GLY A 227 21.73 -10.93 7.41
CA GLY A 227 22.25 -11.88 6.43
C GLY A 227 21.64 -11.67 5.03
N TRP A 228 21.36 -12.75 4.32
CA TRP A 228 20.56 -12.70 3.11
C TRP A 228 19.14 -12.30 3.46
N ARG A 229 18.69 -11.19 2.89
CA ARG A 229 17.38 -10.60 3.19
C ARG A 229 16.64 -10.15 1.94
N ILE A 230 15.33 -10.16 2.02
CA ILE A 230 14.45 -9.58 1.02
C ILE A 230 13.45 -8.65 1.73
N GLY A 231 13.11 -7.54 1.10
CA GLY A 231 12.12 -6.59 1.59
C GLY A 231 11.08 -6.32 0.50
N ILE A 232 9.81 -6.40 0.86
CA ILE A 232 8.68 -6.27 -0.05
C ILE A 232 7.78 -5.14 0.44
N ARG A 233 7.46 -4.19 -0.45
CA ARG A 233 6.51 -3.11 -0.18
C ARG A 233 5.14 -3.49 -0.67
N ASP A 234 4.15 -3.46 0.22
CA ASP A 234 2.74 -3.71 -0.12
C ASP A 234 1.97 -2.42 -0.45
N ILE A 235 0.70 -2.58 -0.84
CA ILE A 235 -0.20 -1.48 -1.19
C ILE A 235 -0.63 -0.62 0.01
N GLU A 236 -0.52 -1.13 1.24
CA GLU A 236 -0.77 -0.42 2.48
C GLU A 236 0.45 0.38 2.97
N ASN A 237 1.45 0.55 2.11
CA ASN A 237 2.72 1.20 2.41
C ASN A 237 3.48 0.53 3.56
N ARG A 238 3.29 -0.78 3.75
CA ARG A 238 4.05 -1.57 4.72
C ARG A 238 5.23 -2.22 4.02
N TYR A 239 6.39 -2.20 4.69
CA TYR A 239 7.58 -2.90 4.27
C TYR A 239 7.71 -4.19 5.05
N HIS A 240 7.63 -5.31 4.37
CA HIS A 240 7.75 -6.67 4.91
C HIS A 240 9.19 -7.13 4.77
N TYR A 241 9.83 -7.37 5.89
CA TYR A 241 11.25 -7.72 5.98
C TYR A 241 11.42 -9.19 6.31
N TYR A 242 12.14 -9.91 5.46
CA TYR A 242 12.46 -11.34 5.59
C TYR A 242 13.96 -11.48 5.67
N ALA A 243 14.49 -11.99 6.78
CA ALA A 243 15.94 -12.08 7.02
C ALA A 243 16.38 -13.46 7.47
N HIS A 244 17.69 -13.63 7.55
CA HIS A 244 18.41 -14.87 7.86
C HIS A 244 18.19 -15.98 6.83
N LEU A 245 17.89 -15.62 5.58
CA LEU A 245 17.64 -16.57 4.51
C LEU A 245 18.90 -17.38 4.17
N SER A 246 18.72 -18.62 3.69
CA SER A 246 19.81 -19.43 3.09
C SER A 246 20.03 -19.09 1.62
N GLY A 247 19.03 -18.50 0.98
CA GLY A 247 19.06 -18.10 -0.42
C GLY A 247 17.73 -17.54 -0.88
N TYR A 248 17.67 -17.12 -2.14
CA TYR A 248 16.50 -16.54 -2.78
C TYR A 248 15.97 -17.45 -3.87
N ASP A 249 14.68 -17.37 -4.14
CA ASP A 249 14.15 -17.93 -5.37
C ASP A 249 14.80 -17.25 -6.59
N LYS A 250 15.18 -18.04 -7.59
CA LYS A 250 15.89 -17.57 -8.79
C LYS A 250 15.01 -16.66 -9.67
N SER A 251 13.70 -16.84 -9.59
CA SER A 251 12.72 -16.05 -10.34
C SER A 251 12.40 -14.69 -9.71
N VAL A 252 12.96 -14.38 -8.54
CA VAL A 252 12.64 -13.15 -7.81
C VAL A 252 13.84 -12.19 -7.83
N ALA A 253 13.68 -11.03 -8.44
CA ALA A 253 14.63 -9.94 -8.49
C ALA A 253 14.11 -8.67 -7.80
N ARG A 254 15.01 -7.73 -7.54
CA ARG A 254 14.60 -6.38 -7.09
C ARG A 254 13.78 -5.70 -8.18
N GLY A 255 12.65 -5.14 -7.79
CA GLY A 255 11.70 -4.51 -8.69
C GLY A 255 10.59 -5.42 -9.16
N ASP A 256 10.66 -6.74 -8.92
CA ASP A 256 9.60 -7.66 -9.30
C ASP A 256 8.36 -7.52 -8.43
N ILE A 257 7.22 -7.82 -9.04
CA ILE A 257 5.93 -7.92 -8.37
C ILE A 257 5.76 -9.35 -7.87
N VAL A 258 5.32 -9.50 -6.64
CA VAL A 258 5.05 -10.79 -5.98
C VAL A 258 3.63 -10.86 -5.45
N THR A 259 3.13 -12.09 -5.29
CA THR A 259 1.79 -12.37 -4.76
C THR A 259 1.87 -13.08 -3.40
N PRO A 260 0.81 -13.00 -2.56
CA PRO A 260 0.74 -13.78 -1.32
C PRO A 260 0.95 -15.26 -1.57
N GLY A 261 1.82 -15.89 -0.77
CA GLY A 261 2.14 -17.32 -0.89
C GLY A 261 3.20 -17.68 -1.92
N GLN A 262 3.65 -16.74 -2.77
CA GLN A 262 4.76 -16.95 -3.70
C GLN A 262 6.06 -17.18 -2.94
N ILE A 263 6.83 -18.21 -3.30
CA ILE A 263 8.15 -18.47 -2.70
C ILE A 263 9.11 -17.34 -3.10
N VAL A 264 9.79 -16.76 -2.12
CA VAL A 264 10.76 -15.68 -2.32
C VAL A 264 12.17 -16.06 -1.84
N GLY A 265 12.28 -17.16 -1.10
CA GLY A 265 13.55 -17.65 -0.58
C GLY A 265 13.37 -18.86 0.36
N TRP A 266 14.40 -19.15 1.12
CA TRP A 266 14.39 -20.30 2.06
C TRP A 266 14.97 -19.91 3.42
N VAL A 267 14.44 -20.51 4.47
CA VAL A 267 14.92 -20.36 5.84
C VAL A 267 16.40 -20.75 5.93
N GLY A 268 17.17 -19.93 6.61
CA GLY A 268 18.58 -20.18 6.88
C GLY A 268 19.00 -19.72 8.26
N SER A 269 20.27 -19.44 8.40
CA SER A 269 20.91 -18.91 9.63
C SER A 269 21.99 -17.89 9.27
N SER A 270 21.80 -17.16 8.18
CA SER A 270 22.76 -16.19 7.66
C SER A 270 22.73 -14.87 8.43
N GLY A 271 23.87 -14.18 8.50
CA GLY A 271 23.99 -12.86 9.13
C GLY A 271 25.02 -12.78 10.23
N TYR A 272 25.03 -11.64 10.92
CA TYR A 272 25.97 -11.30 11.99
C TYR A 272 27.45 -11.40 11.58
N GLY A 273 27.76 -10.92 10.37
CA GLY A 273 29.12 -10.91 9.84
C GLY A 273 29.21 -10.41 8.40
N SER A 274 30.37 -10.69 7.78
CA SER A 274 30.61 -10.43 6.36
C SER A 274 29.70 -11.31 5.48
N PRO A 275 29.53 -10.98 4.20
CA PRO A 275 28.71 -11.77 3.28
C PRO A 275 29.09 -13.26 3.31
N GLY A 276 28.05 -14.12 3.42
CA GLY A 276 28.22 -15.56 3.54
C GLY A 276 28.30 -16.12 4.97
N THR A 277 28.42 -15.27 6.01
CA THR A 277 28.40 -15.73 7.41
C THR A 277 27.08 -16.40 7.75
N GLN A 278 27.12 -17.61 8.31
CA GLN A 278 25.96 -18.41 8.73
C GLN A 278 26.28 -19.34 9.90
N GLY A 279 25.28 -19.94 10.51
CA GLY A 279 25.44 -20.96 11.56
C GLY A 279 25.72 -20.42 12.95
N LYS A 280 25.66 -19.09 13.18
CA LYS A 280 25.85 -18.49 14.52
C LYS A 280 24.65 -18.66 15.44
N PHE A 281 23.52 -19.10 14.91
CA PHE A 281 22.26 -19.31 15.63
C PHE A 281 21.43 -20.38 14.90
N PRO A 282 20.44 -20.99 15.58
CA PRO A 282 19.55 -21.97 14.96
C PRO A 282 18.79 -21.38 13.75
N PRO A 283 18.50 -22.18 12.71
CA PRO A 283 17.75 -21.71 11.54
C PRO A 283 16.39 -21.15 11.94
N HIS A 284 16.08 -19.96 11.43
CA HIS A 284 14.79 -19.30 11.58
C HIS A 284 14.60 -18.22 10.52
N LEU A 285 13.35 -17.89 10.26
CA LEU A 285 12.98 -16.68 9.55
C LEU A 285 12.81 -15.55 10.58
N HIS A 286 13.61 -14.50 10.50
CA HIS A 286 13.29 -13.24 11.16
C HIS A 286 12.33 -12.46 10.25
N TYR A 287 11.11 -12.20 10.75
CA TYR A 287 10.09 -11.47 10.02
C TYR A 287 9.72 -10.16 10.73
N GLY A 288 9.90 -9.05 10.04
CA GLY A 288 9.56 -7.71 10.52
C GLY A 288 8.58 -7.00 9.60
N ILE A 289 7.79 -6.07 10.14
CA ILE A 289 6.92 -5.19 9.37
C ILE A 289 7.16 -3.75 9.82
N TYR A 290 7.30 -2.87 8.82
CA TYR A 290 7.48 -1.44 9.03
C TYR A 290 6.36 -0.70 8.33
N ARG A 291 5.88 0.40 8.92
CA ARG A 291 4.89 1.29 8.33
C ARG A 291 5.53 2.61 7.96
N ASP A 292 5.34 3.03 6.71
CA ASP A 292 5.74 4.33 6.20
C ASP A 292 4.51 5.27 6.18
N ARG A 293 4.67 6.49 6.70
CA ARG A 293 3.67 7.57 6.62
C ARG A 293 4.23 8.81 5.92
N GLY A 294 5.08 8.59 4.93
CA GLY A 294 5.63 9.64 4.07
C GLY A 294 6.90 10.30 4.61
N ILE A 295 7.04 10.50 5.92
CA ILE A 295 8.20 11.15 6.54
C ILE A 295 9.06 10.13 7.28
N THR A 296 8.43 9.32 8.12
CA THR A 296 9.09 8.33 8.97
C THR A 296 8.55 6.93 8.72
N GLU A 297 9.45 5.96 8.83
CA GLU A 297 9.12 4.56 8.80
C GLU A 297 9.48 3.95 10.15
N TRP A 298 8.58 3.16 10.74
CA TRP A 298 8.80 2.50 12.02
C TRP A 298 8.27 1.08 12.03
N ALA A 299 8.97 0.24 12.77
CA ALA A 299 8.57 -1.13 12.99
C ALA A 299 7.36 -1.22 13.95
N PHE A 300 6.55 -2.25 13.79
CA PHE A 300 5.49 -2.62 14.74
C PHE A 300 5.41 -4.14 14.87
N ASP A 301 4.76 -4.62 15.94
CA ASP A 301 4.69 -6.05 16.24
C ASP A 301 3.99 -6.83 15.12
N PRO A 302 4.69 -7.74 14.41
CA PRO A 302 4.09 -8.55 13.36
C PRO A 302 3.31 -9.75 13.90
N TYR A 303 3.47 -10.13 15.19
CA TYR A 303 2.91 -11.35 15.74
C TYR A 303 1.38 -11.47 15.61
N PRO A 304 0.58 -10.41 15.87
CA PRO A 304 -0.87 -10.49 15.68
C PRO A 304 -1.28 -10.80 14.24
N LEU A 305 -0.61 -10.19 13.26
CA LEU A 305 -0.85 -10.44 11.84
C LEU A 305 -0.42 -11.85 11.43
N LEU A 306 0.72 -12.32 11.90
CA LEU A 306 1.18 -13.69 11.66
C LEU A 306 0.15 -14.71 12.16
N LYS A 307 -0.40 -14.52 13.37
CA LYS A 307 -1.47 -15.37 13.91
C LYS A 307 -2.74 -15.33 13.09
N GLN A 308 -3.13 -14.15 12.62
CA GLN A 308 -4.29 -13.99 11.76
C GLN A 308 -4.12 -14.75 10.44
N TRP A 309 -3.01 -14.57 9.73
CA TRP A 309 -2.74 -15.21 8.44
C TRP A 309 -2.61 -16.74 8.56
N GLU A 310 -1.92 -17.21 9.59
CA GLU A 310 -1.82 -18.62 9.90
C GLU A 310 -3.21 -19.26 10.07
N ASN A 311 -4.05 -18.64 10.90
CA ASN A 311 -5.42 -19.11 11.15
C ASN A 311 -6.30 -19.09 9.90
N GLN A 312 -6.16 -18.07 9.04
CA GLN A 312 -6.88 -17.97 7.77
C GLN A 312 -6.51 -19.13 6.83
N GLU A 313 -5.23 -19.44 6.68
CA GLU A 313 -4.79 -20.55 5.84
C GLU A 313 -5.22 -21.92 6.41
N TYR A 314 -5.17 -22.13 7.73
CA TYR A 314 -5.68 -23.36 8.35
C TYR A 314 -7.18 -23.56 8.10
N ARG A 315 -7.98 -22.51 8.24
CA ARG A 315 -9.41 -22.54 7.94
C ARG A 315 -9.68 -22.86 6.47
N ALA A 316 -8.97 -22.19 5.56
CA ALA A 316 -9.10 -22.43 4.13
C ALA A 316 -8.73 -23.88 3.75
N ARG A 317 -7.66 -24.44 4.34
CA ARG A 317 -7.26 -25.84 4.15
C ARG A 317 -8.29 -26.84 4.66
N LYS A 318 -8.89 -26.57 5.84
CA LYS A 318 -9.96 -27.42 6.41
C LYS A 318 -11.19 -27.44 5.51
N ASN A 319 -11.62 -26.29 5.03
CA ASN A 319 -12.79 -26.17 4.14
C ASN A 319 -12.59 -26.87 2.78
N LYS A 320 -11.34 -26.91 2.26
CA LYS A 320 -11.02 -27.67 1.04
C LYS A 320 -11.03 -29.19 1.23
N LYS A 321 -10.80 -29.70 2.46
CA LYS A 321 -10.84 -31.13 2.74
C LYS A 321 -12.24 -31.66 3.04
N SER A 322 -13.19 -30.77 3.34
CA SER A 322 -14.60 -31.10 3.62
C SER A 322 -15.53 -30.95 2.39
N ARG A 323 -14.98 -30.60 1.25
CA ARG A 323 -15.63 -30.63 -0.08
C ARG A 323 -15.04 -31.75 -0.93
#